data_2d6db35011d3b104ccc2416cdc2d7932
#
_entry.id   2d6db35011d3b104ccc2416cdc2d7932
#
_cell.length_a   1.000
_cell.length_b   1.000
_cell.length_c   1.000
_cell.angle_alpha   90.00
_cell.angle_beta   90.00
_cell.angle_gamma   90.00
#
_symmetry.space_group_name_H-M   'P 1'
#
loop_
_entity.id
_entity.type
_entity.pdbx_description
1 polymer ?
#
loop_
_entity_poly.entity_id
_entity_poly.type
_entity_poly.pdbx_seq_one_letter_code
_entity_poly.pdbx_strand_id
1 'polypeptide(L)'
;MTRSFGPRRATWIEIGECDAEIKDEKWLTHLTRFDELYRGVVATQFNFHQSGHPGGSVSAGHIMSGLLFDSMDYDFRDPVRSDQDLLSFAAGHKATGLYGMWALRDELIKLAKPEILPSEEKFRLRLEDLLGFRRNPTHTAPLFNKFNSTPLDGHPTPMTPFVRIATGPSGVGMASSIGLAFGAADYFGEDA
;
A
#
# COMPACT_ATOMS: atom_id res chain seq x y z
N MET A 1 -9.22 29.82 -16.00
CA MET A 1 -10.45 29.65 -15.22
C MET A 1 -10.14 29.89 -13.76
N THR A 2 -10.80 30.83 -13.12
CA THR A 2 -10.69 31.05 -11.68
C THR A 2 -11.58 30.01 -10.99
N ARG A 3 -10.99 29.05 -10.31
CA ARG A 3 -11.76 28.06 -9.54
C ARG A 3 -12.23 28.69 -8.23
N SER A 4 -13.52 28.64 -7.97
CA SER A 4 -14.11 29.13 -6.74
C SER A 4 -14.23 28.00 -5.73
N PHE A 5 -13.52 28.10 -4.64
CA PHE A 5 -13.68 27.19 -3.51
C PHE A 5 -14.90 27.64 -2.68
N GLY A 6 -16.01 26.96 -2.85
CA GLY A 6 -17.23 27.21 -2.09
C GLY A 6 -17.31 26.41 -0.79
N PRO A 7 -18.31 26.71 0.06
CA PRO A 7 -18.56 25.91 1.25
C PRO A 7 -18.93 24.47 0.83
N ARG A 8 -18.18 23.51 1.33
CA ARG A 8 -18.39 22.10 1.02
C ARG A 8 -19.43 21.52 1.95
N ARG A 9 -20.34 20.75 1.39
CA ARG A 9 -21.31 19.99 2.15
C ARG A 9 -20.99 18.51 2.01
N ALA A 10 -20.90 17.82 3.16
CA ALA A 10 -20.81 16.37 3.14
C ALA A 10 -22.15 15.79 2.65
N THR A 11 -22.09 14.93 1.66
CA THR A 11 -23.22 14.08 1.27
C THR A 11 -23.09 12.77 2.04
N TRP A 12 -24.08 12.46 2.85
CA TRP A 12 -24.12 11.19 3.56
C TRP A 12 -24.77 10.16 2.65
N ILE A 13 -24.05 9.09 2.38
CA ILE A 13 -24.60 7.92 1.70
C ILE A 13 -24.86 6.89 2.80
N GLU A 14 -26.13 6.56 3.00
CA GLU A 14 -26.48 5.43 3.86
C GLU A 14 -26.18 4.16 3.08
N ILE A 15 -25.13 3.47 3.50
CA ILE A 15 -24.81 2.14 3.00
C ILE A 15 -25.77 1.21 3.77
N GLY A 16 -26.88 0.85 3.15
CA GLY A 16 -27.79 -0.17 3.65
C GLY A 16 -27.09 -1.53 3.81
N GLU A 17 -27.82 -2.55 4.19
CA GLU A 17 -27.28 -3.90 4.22
C GLU A 17 -26.70 -4.23 2.83
N CYS A 18 -25.40 -4.16 2.72
CA CYS A 18 -24.68 -4.63 1.55
C CYS A 18 -24.81 -6.16 1.57
N ASP A 19 -25.62 -6.70 0.71
CA ASP A 19 -25.50 -8.10 0.32
C ASP A 19 -24.12 -8.26 -0.32
N ALA A 20 -23.16 -8.67 0.49
CA ALA A 20 -21.83 -8.98 0.01
C ALA A 20 -21.94 -10.26 -0.85
N GLU A 21 -22.17 -10.09 -2.14
CA GLU A 21 -22.05 -11.19 -3.07
C GLU A 21 -20.61 -11.67 -3.07
N ILE A 22 -20.42 -12.88 -2.58
CA ILE A 22 -19.17 -13.61 -2.77
C ILE A 22 -19.11 -13.98 -4.24
N LYS A 23 -18.42 -13.19 -5.03
CA LYS A 23 -18.37 -13.33 -6.49
C LYS A 23 -17.76 -14.65 -6.97
N ASP A 24 -16.81 -15.23 -6.23
CA ASP A 24 -16.14 -16.48 -6.62
C ASP A 24 -15.43 -17.12 -5.42
N GLU A 25 -15.81 -18.36 -5.04
CA GLU A 25 -15.15 -19.11 -3.96
C GLU A 25 -13.67 -19.39 -4.26
N LYS A 26 -13.32 -19.57 -5.53
CA LYS A 26 -11.94 -19.78 -5.95
C LYS A 26 -11.11 -18.52 -5.71
N TRP A 27 -11.67 -17.36 -6.01
CA TRP A 27 -11.03 -16.06 -5.75
C TRP A 27 -10.79 -15.85 -4.25
N LEU A 28 -11.78 -16.12 -3.41
CA LEU A 28 -11.63 -16.07 -1.95
C LEU A 28 -10.53 -17.01 -1.45
N THR A 29 -10.45 -18.22 -2.03
CA THR A 29 -9.38 -19.17 -1.71
C THR A 29 -8.00 -18.59 -2.04
N HIS A 30 -7.85 -17.90 -3.17
CA HIS A 30 -6.60 -17.25 -3.53
C HIS A 30 -6.25 -16.10 -2.60
N LEU A 31 -7.21 -15.26 -2.23
CA LEU A 31 -7.00 -14.18 -1.27
C LEU A 31 -6.62 -14.72 0.11
N THR A 32 -7.24 -15.78 0.56
CA THR A 32 -6.91 -16.45 1.83
C THR A 32 -5.47 -16.96 1.83
N ARG A 33 -5.06 -17.64 0.77
CA ARG A 33 -3.68 -18.13 0.63
C ARG A 33 -2.66 -16.99 0.55
N PHE A 34 -3.04 -15.92 -0.12
CA PHE A 34 -2.20 -14.73 -0.16
C PHE A 34 -2.04 -14.11 1.24
N ASP A 35 -3.12 -14.00 2.01
CA ASP A 35 -3.08 -13.49 3.38
C ASP A 35 -2.23 -14.38 4.31
N GLU A 36 -2.28 -15.70 4.15
CA GLU A 36 -1.42 -16.62 4.89
C GLU A 36 0.06 -16.37 4.60
N LEU A 37 0.44 -16.23 3.34
CA LEU A 37 1.81 -15.89 2.94
C LEU A 37 2.22 -14.51 3.47
N TYR A 38 1.33 -13.55 3.34
CA TYR A 38 1.54 -12.19 3.84
C TYR A 38 1.80 -12.16 5.34
N ARG A 39 1.03 -12.90 6.14
CA ARG A 39 1.25 -13.03 7.60
C ARG A 39 2.62 -13.61 7.90
N GLY A 40 3.05 -14.61 7.13
CA GLY A 40 4.39 -15.18 7.22
C GLY A 40 5.49 -14.14 6.94
N VAL A 41 5.31 -13.34 5.90
CA VAL A 41 6.24 -12.24 5.55
C VAL A 41 6.31 -11.20 6.66
N VAL A 42 5.17 -10.76 7.20
CA VAL A 42 5.13 -9.78 8.31
C VAL A 42 5.81 -10.34 9.56
N ALA A 43 5.54 -11.60 9.90
CA ALA A 43 6.16 -12.25 11.05
C ALA A 43 7.68 -12.37 10.89
N THR A 44 8.15 -12.71 9.69
CA THR A 44 9.58 -12.80 9.37
C THR A 44 10.26 -11.44 9.47
N GLN A 45 9.66 -10.39 8.90
CA GLN A 45 10.15 -9.02 9.03
C GLN A 45 10.29 -8.61 10.50
N PHE A 46 9.22 -8.81 11.26
CA PHE A 46 9.20 -8.41 12.67
C PHE A 46 10.27 -9.18 13.48
N ASN A 47 10.39 -10.47 13.24
CA ASN A 47 11.42 -11.29 13.90
C ASN A 47 12.84 -10.84 13.54
N PHE A 48 13.08 -10.46 12.30
CA PHE A 48 14.39 -9.98 11.85
C PHE A 48 14.72 -8.60 12.41
N HIS A 49 13.78 -7.66 12.35
CA HIS A 49 14.02 -6.26 12.74
C HIS A 49 13.86 -6.01 14.22
N GLN A 50 13.09 -6.84 14.93
CA GLN A 50 12.68 -6.62 16.34
C GLN A 50 12.07 -5.22 16.54
N SER A 51 11.37 -4.73 15.52
CA SER A 51 10.84 -3.37 15.46
C SER A 51 9.62 -3.32 14.55
N GLY A 52 8.72 -2.40 14.82
CA GLY A 52 7.49 -2.20 14.05
C GLY A 52 6.23 -2.51 14.85
N HIS A 53 5.09 -2.52 14.16
CA HIS A 53 3.76 -2.73 14.76
C HIS A 53 3.05 -3.89 14.05
N PRO A 54 3.44 -5.15 14.33
CA PRO A 54 2.97 -6.30 13.55
C PRO A 54 1.48 -6.56 13.71
N GLY A 55 0.90 -6.29 14.88
CA GLY A 55 -0.52 -6.53 15.15
C GLY A 55 -1.44 -5.82 14.14
N GLY A 56 -1.24 -4.52 13.97
CA GLY A 56 -2.00 -3.74 12.99
C GLY A 56 -1.71 -4.12 11.55
N SER A 57 -0.49 -4.54 11.24
CA SER A 57 -0.13 -5.05 9.92
C SER A 57 -0.87 -6.34 9.61
N VAL A 58 -0.83 -7.32 10.52
CA VAL A 58 -1.51 -8.61 10.35
C VAL A 58 -3.03 -8.44 10.25
N SER A 59 -3.64 -7.61 11.11
CA SER A 59 -5.10 -7.42 11.11
C SER A 59 -5.64 -6.73 9.86
N ALA A 60 -4.80 -6.00 9.13
CA ALA A 60 -5.20 -5.31 7.90
C ALA A 60 -5.10 -6.20 6.64
N GLY A 61 -4.58 -7.42 6.74
CA GLY A 61 -4.25 -8.26 5.59
C GLY A 61 -5.40 -8.49 4.62
N HIS A 62 -6.55 -8.94 5.12
CA HIS A 62 -7.73 -9.19 4.26
C HIS A 62 -8.26 -7.91 3.61
N ILE A 63 -8.34 -6.80 4.35
CA ILE A 63 -8.80 -5.51 3.81
C ILE A 63 -7.84 -5.05 2.71
N MET A 64 -6.55 -5.11 2.96
CA MET A 64 -5.52 -4.71 2.01
C MET A 64 -5.53 -5.59 0.76
N SER A 65 -5.69 -6.90 0.93
CA SER A 65 -5.76 -7.83 -0.21
C SER A 65 -6.98 -7.55 -1.08
N GLY A 66 -8.15 -7.31 -0.49
CA GLY A 66 -9.36 -6.93 -1.21
C GLY A 66 -9.18 -5.62 -1.98
N LEU A 67 -8.65 -4.58 -1.33
CA LEU A 67 -8.37 -3.31 -2.00
C LEU A 67 -7.43 -3.48 -3.18
N LEU A 68 -6.29 -4.16 -2.99
CA LEU A 68 -5.24 -4.27 -3.99
C LEU A 68 -5.56 -5.17 -5.18
N PHE A 69 -6.34 -6.21 -4.97
CA PHE A 69 -6.58 -7.22 -6.01
C PHE A 69 -7.99 -7.21 -6.58
N ASP A 70 -8.91 -6.45 -6.00
CA ASP A 70 -10.30 -6.41 -6.44
C ASP A 70 -10.83 -4.99 -6.67
N SER A 71 -10.53 -4.04 -5.78
CA SER A 71 -11.26 -2.76 -5.77
C SER A 71 -10.49 -1.59 -6.38
N MET A 72 -9.17 -1.53 -6.23
CA MET A 72 -8.37 -0.37 -6.67
C MET A 72 -8.07 -0.41 -8.16
N ASP A 73 -8.29 0.73 -8.84
CA ASP A 73 -7.78 0.97 -10.19
C ASP A 73 -6.37 1.57 -10.14
N TYR A 74 -5.39 0.79 -10.56
CA TYR A 74 -4.00 1.24 -10.70
C TYR A 74 -3.25 0.40 -11.74
N ASP A 75 -2.27 1.00 -12.41
CA ASP A 75 -1.38 0.25 -13.31
C ASP A 75 -0.08 -0.11 -12.59
N PHE A 76 0.17 -1.41 -12.44
CA PHE A 76 1.39 -1.88 -11.80
C PHE A 76 2.67 -1.44 -12.53
N ARG A 77 2.59 -1.26 -13.86
CA ARG A 77 3.70 -0.82 -14.71
C ARG A 77 4.01 0.66 -14.55
N ASP A 78 3.01 1.45 -14.17
CA ASP A 78 3.13 2.89 -13.98
C ASP A 78 2.62 3.35 -12.60
N PRO A 79 3.43 3.21 -11.55
CA PRO A 79 3.06 3.63 -10.20
C PRO A 79 2.86 5.14 -10.04
N VAL A 80 3.16 5.92 -11.07
CA VAL A 80 3.02 7.39 -11.05
C VAL A 80 1.89 7.91 -11.93
N ARG A 81 1.10 7.03 -12.53
CA ARG A 81 -0.10 7.40 -13.29
C ARG A 81 -0.97 8.37 -12.48
N SER A 82 -1.42 9.44 -13.11
CA SER A 82 -2.07 10.56 -12.39
C SER A 82 -3.54 10.32 -12.04
N ASP A 83 -4.20 9.42 -12.76
CA ASP A 83 -5.64 9.10 -12.66
C ASP A 83 -5.94 7.79 -11.94
N GLN A 84 -4.94 7.22 -11.25
CA GLN A 84 -5.11 5.98 -10.48
C GLN A 84 -5.61 6.25 -9.06
N ASP A 85 -6.20 5.23 -8.47
CA ASP A 85 -6.55 5.24 -7.05
C ASP A 85 -5.32 5.44 -6.16
N LEU A 86 -5.50 6.20 -5.10
CA LEU A 86 -4.44 6.51 -4.14
C LEU A 86 -4.65 5.77 -2.83
N LEU A 87 -3.60 5.14 -2.36
CA LEU A 87 -3.58 4.49 -1.05
C LEU A 87 -2.94 5.40 0.00
N SER A 88 -3.64 5.60 1.11
CA SER A 88 -3.12 6.28 2.29
C SER A 88 -3.27 5.39 3.53
N PHE A 89 -2.21 5.31 4.32
CA PHE A 89 -2.20 4.57 5.57
C PHE A 89 -2.54 5.49 6.75
N ALA A 90 -3.73 5.37 7.30
CA ALA A 90 -4.19 6.19 8.43
C ALA A 90 -3.30 6.05 9.67
N ALA A 91 -2.67 4.90 9.85
CA ALA A 91 -1.68 4.64 10.88
C ALA A 91 -0.35 4.24 10.21
N GLY A 92 0.44 5.23 9.80
CA GLY A 92 1.69 5.02 9.05
C GLY A 92 2.71 4.11 9.73
N HIS A 93 2.67 4.00 11.07
CA HIS A 93 3.51 3.07 11.82
C HIS A 93 3.25 1.57 11.52
N LYS A 94 2.17 1.24 10.79
CA LYS A 94 1.88 -0.10 10.28
C LYS A 94 2.54 -0.40 8.93
N ALA A 95 3.53 0.39 8.54
CA ALA A 95 4.24 0.31 7.26
C ALA A 95 4.78 -1.09 6.93
N THR A 96 5.20 -1.87 7.94
CA THR A 96 5.66 -3.26 7.76
C THR A 96 4.66 -4.09 6.96
N GLY A 97 3.36 -3.91 7.22
CA GLY A 97 2.30 -4.59 6.48
C GLY A 97 2.23 -4.13 5.02
N LEU A 98 2.27 -2.82 4.78
CA LEU A 98 2.24 -2.28 3.43
C LEU A 98 3.44 -2.77 2.61
N TYR A 99 4.65 -2.69 3.18
CA TYR A 99 5.85 -3.15 2.49
C TYR A 99 5.83 -4.65 2.22
N GLY A 100 5.39 -5.45 3.20
CA GLY A 100 5.23 -6.90 3.01
C GLY A 100 4.23 -7.25 1.91
N MET A 101 3.12 -6.53 1.83
CA MET A 101 2.10 -6.69 0.80
C MET A 101 2.65 -6.36 -0.59
N TRP A 102 3.33 -5.22 -0.73
CA TRP A 102 3.93 -4.78 -1.99
C TRP A 102 5.01 -5.73 -2.46
N ALA A 103 5.91 -6.14 -1.58
CA ALA A 103 7.00 -7.04 -1.92
C ALA A 103 6.50 -8.43 -2.31
N LEU A 104 5.50 -8.97 -1.60
CA LEU A 104 4.89 -10.24 -1.96
C LEU A 104 4.18 -10.17 -3.32
N ARG A 105 3.46 -9.08 -3.60
CA ARG A 105 2.84 -8.84 -4.89
C ARG A 105 3.88 -8.77 -6.02
N ASP A 106 4.96 -8.02 -5.81
CA ASP A 106 6.06 -7.89 -6.79
C ASP A 106 6.64 -9.26 -7.13
N GLU A 107 6.88 -10.11 -6.12
CA GLU A 107 7.40 -11.46 -6.32
C GLU A 107 6.42 -12.36 -7.07
N LEU A 108 5.13 -12.31 -6.76
CA LEU A 108 4.11 -13.06 -7.48
C LEU A 108 4.03 -12.65 -8.96
N ILE A 109 4.10 -11.35 -9.23
CA ILE A 109 4.10 -10.85 -10.61
C ILE A 109 5.37 -11.27 -11.34
N LYS A 110 6.52 -11.19 -10.70
CA LYS A 110 7.80 -11.64 -11.25
C LYS A 110 7.74 -13.12 -11.66
N LEU A 111 7.05 -13.96 -10.91
CA LEU A 111 6.88 -15.37 -11.21
C LEU A 111 5.84 -15.65 -12.29
N ALA A 112 4.74 -14.90 -12.32
CA ALA A 112 3.58 -15.19 -13.17
C ALA A 112 3.52 -14.38 -14.45
N LYS A 113 3.89 -13.10 -14.41
CA LYS A 113 3.80 -12.13 -15.51
C LYS A 113 4.91 -11.07 -15.41
N PRO A 114 6.18 -11.43 -15.57
CA PRO A 114 7.31 -10.52 -15.37
C PRO A 114 7.26 -9.30 -16.32
N GLU A 115 6.58 -9.39 -17.43
CA GLU A 115 6.43 -8.32 -18.42
C GLU A 115 5.61 -7.12 -17.94
N ILE A 116 4.85 -7.25 -16.85
CA ILE A 116 4.10 -6.14 -16.26
C ILE A 116 4.82 -5.47 -15.09
N LEU A 117 6.03 -5.93 -14.74
CA LEU A 117 6.83 -5.25 -13.75
C LEU A 117 7.27 -3.86 -14.24
N PRO A 118 7.33 -2.86 -13.35
CA PRO A 118 7.91 -1.57 -13.70
C PRO A 118 9.32 -1.73 -14.25
N SER A 119 9.65 -1.00 -15.32
CA SER A 119 10.98 -1.01 -15.93
C SER A 119 12.06 -0.40 -15.02
N GLU A 120 11.68 0.55 -14.19
CA GLU A 120 12.57 1.22 -13.26
C GLU A 120 12.55 0.53 -11.88
N GLU A 121 13.71 0.10 -11.41
CA GLU A 121 13.84 -0.60 -10.11
C GLU A 121 13.32 0.24 -8.93
N LYS A 122 13.42 1.56 -8.99
CA LYS A 122 12.90 2.45 -7.92
C LYS A 122 11.40 2.33 -7.68
N PHE A 123 10.66 1.82 -8.66
CA PHE A 123 9.21 1.59 -8.57
C PHE A 123 8.86 0.17 -8.12
N ARG A 124 9.86 -0.64 -7.83
CA ARG A 124 9.69 -2.01 -7.36
C ARG A 124 10.00 -2.09 -5.88
N LEU A 125 9.39 -3.05 -5.23
CA LEU A 125 9.71 -3.42 -3.86
C LEU A 125 9.90 -4.94 -3.79
N ARG A 126 11.15 -5.38 -3.69
CA ARG A 126 11.52 -6.80 -3.66
C ARG A 126 11.38 -7.36 -2.25
N LEU A 127 11.27 -8.68 -2.11
CA LEU A 127 11.29 -9.32 -0.79
C LEU A 127 12.58 -9.01 -0.01
N GLU A 128 13.70 -8.91 -0.69
CA GLU A 128 15.01 -8.57 -0.11
C GLU A 128 15.06 -7.13 0.43
N ASP A 129 14.24 -6.21 -0.12
CA ASP A 129 14.17 -4.84 0.35
C ASP A 129 13.53 -4.73 1.74
N LEU A 130 12.74 -5.73 2.13
CA LEU A 130 12.16 -5.80 3.46
C LEU A 130 13.23 -5.84 4.57
N LEU A 131 14.44 -6.30 4.27
CA LEU A 131 15.60 -6.23 5.17
C LEU A 131 16.01 -4.79 5.48
N GLY A 132 15.60 -3.85 4.64
CA GLY A 132 15.88 -2.42 4.78
C GLY A 132 14.96 -1.65 5.72
N PHE A 133 13.92 -2.29 6.29
CA PHE A 133 12.97 -1.61 7.15
C PHE A 133 13.64 -0.92 8.36
N ARG A 134 13.44 0.38 8.48
CA ARG A 134 14.08 1.24 9.49
C ARG A 134 15.62 1.18 9.46
N ARG A 135 16.20 0.95 8.28
CA ARG A 135 17.64 1.00 8.05
C ARG A 135 17.98 2.25 7.24
N ASN A 136 19.13 2.82 7.51
CA ASN A 136 19.66 3.89 6.67
C ASN A 136 20.61 3.31 5.59
N PRO A 137 20.95 4.09 4.55
CA PRO A 137 21.84 3.62 3.46
C PRO A 137 23.24 3.19 3.93
N THR A 138 23.67 3.61 5.11
CA THR A 138 24.98 3.29 5.68
C THR A 138 24.95 2.06 6.60
N HIS A 139 23.80 1.37 6.68
CA HIS A 139 23.66 0.23 7.56
C HIS A 139 24.53 -0.95 7.11
N THR A 140 25.24 -1.57 8.06
CA THR A 140 26.27 -2.60 7.79
C THR A 140 25.78 -4.02 8.04
N ALA A 141 24.48 -4.26 8.24
CA ALA A 141 23.98 -5.63 8.44
C ALA A 141 24.33 -6.52 7.24
N PRO A 142 24.94 -7.70 7.46
CA PRO A 142 25.46 -8.52 6.36
C PRO A 142 24.42 -8.89 5.31
N LEU A 143 23.20 -9.26 5.71
CA LEU A 143 22.13 -9.60 4.77
C LEU A 143 21.65 -8.39 3.98
N PHE A 144 21.52 -7.24 4.61
CA PHE A 144 21.15 -5.99 3.94
C PHE A 144 22.15 -5.66 2.83
N ASN A 145 23.44 -5.73 3.13
CA ASN A 145 24.49 -5.46 2.15
C ASN A 145 24.58 -6.55 1.07
N LYS A 146 24.45 -7.83 1.47
CA LYS A 146 24.51 -8.97 0.54
C LYS A 146 23.47 -8.86 -0.57
N PHE A 147 22.27 -8.44 -0.23
CA PHE A 147 21.15 -8.33 -1.19
C PHE A 147 21.00 -6.94 -1.78
N ASN A 148 21.87 -6.01 -1.43
CA ASN A 148 21.75 -4.60 -1.84
C ASN A 148 20.32 -4.10 -1.61
N SER A 149 19.81 -4.30 -0.39
CA SER A 149 18.44 -3.98 -0.02
C SER A 149 18.21 -2.47 0.01
N THR A 150 17.04 -2.04 -0.40
CA THR A 150 16.63 -0.63 -0.34
C THR A 150 16.29 -0.25 1.10
N PRO A 151 16.81 0.88 1.63
CA PRO A 151 16.37 1.40 2.91
C PRO A 151 14.88 1.77 2.86
N LEU A 152 14.11 1.31 3.85
CA LEU A 152 12.69 1.60 3.97
C LEU A 152 12.40 2.37 5.25
N ASP A 153 11.63 3.44 5.11
CA ASP A 153 11.20 4.24 6.25
C ASP A 153 10.29 3.47 7.21
N GLY A 154 10.25 3.89 8.45
CA GLY A 154 9.33 3.36 9.46
C GLY A 154 7.87 3.72 9.23
N HIS A 155 7.60 4.62 8.29
CA HIS A 155 6.29 5.09 7.86
C HIS A 155 6.27 5.18 6.32
N PRO A 156 5.13 4.96 5.66
CA PRO A 156 5.05 5.11 4.21
C PRO A 156 5.31 6.55 3.79
N THR A 157 6.08 6.72 2.73
CA THR A 157 6.40 8.02 2.12
C THR A 157 6.22 7.92 0.60
N PRO A 158 6.25 9.03 -0.14
CA PRO A 158 6.22 8.98 -1.61
C PRO A 158 7.37 8.21 -2.27
N MET A 159 8.37 7.78 -1.51
CA MET A 159 9.39 6.84 -1.98
C MET A 159 8.87 5.40 -2.04
N THR A 160 7.76 5.10 -1.40
CA THR A 160 7.09 3.81 -1.49
C THR A 160 6.20 3.81 -2.74
N PRO A 161 6.30 2.81 -3.62
CA PRO A 161 5.45 2.72 -4.80
C PRO A 161 3.95 2.85 -4.45
N PHE A 162 3.19 3.59 -5.26
CA PHE A 162 1.74 3.85 -5.10
C PHE A 162 1.35 4.68 -3.87
N VAL A 163 2.29 5.20 -3.10
CA VAL A 163 2.04 6.09 -1.97
C VAL A 163 2.33 7.53 -2.38
N ARG A 164 1.36 8.41 -2.25
CA ARG A 164 1.49 9.83 -2.64
C ARG A 164 1.69 10.76 -1.46
N ILE A 165 1.40 10.29 -0.25
CA ILE A 165 1.45 11.11 0.94
C ILE A 165 2.15 10.38 2.08
N ALA A 166 3.05 11.07 2.76
CA ALA A 166 3.66 10.57 3.97
C ALA A 166 2.66 10.60 5.12
N THR A 167 2.63 9.52 5.88
CA THR A 167 1.81 9.41 7.10
C THR A 167 2.67 8.91 8.25
N GLY A 168 2.16 8.98 9.46
CA GLY A 168 2.89 8.54 10.66
C GLY A 168 1.92 8.28 11.82
N PRO A 169 1.52 9.30 12.58
CA PRO A 169 0.58 9.14 13.68
C PRO A 169 -0.77 8.57 13.23
N SER A 170 -1.44 7.85 14.13
CA SER A 170 -2.78 7.32 13.88
C SER A 170 -3.77 8.44 13.54
N GLY A 171 -4.55 8.24 12.48
CA GLY A 171 -5.56 9.19 12.02
C GLY A 171 -5.08 10.22 11.00
N VAL A 172 -3.79 10.50 10.90
CA VAL A 172 -3.25 11.47 9.92
C VAL A 172 -3.61 11.07 8.49
N GLY A 173 -3.43 9.80 8.13
CA GLY A 173 -3.76 9.33 6.80
C GLY A 173 -5.24 9.48 6.46
N MET A 174 -6.15 9.30 7.42
CA MET A 174 -7.58 9.53 7.20
C MET A 174 -7.86 11.00 6.87
N ALA A 175 -7.38 11.92 7.69
CA ALA A 175 -7.57 13.35 7.46
C ALA A 175 -6.94 13.80 6.12
N SER A 176 -5.76 13.26 5.80
CA SER A 176 -5.06 13.55 4.55
C SER A 176 -5.80 13.00 3.34
N SER A 177 -6.39 11.79 3.42
CA SER A 177 -7.20 11.22 2.34
C SER A 177 -8.42 12.06 2.03
N ILE A 178 -9.10 12.56 3.05
CA ILE A 178 -10.23 13.49 2.88
C ILE A 178 -9.76 14.76 2.15
N GLY A 179 -8.63 15.32 2.56
CA GLY A 179 -8.04 16.50 1.90
C GLY A 179 -7.67 16.25 0.44
N LEU A 180 -7.08 15.09 0.15
CA LEU A 180 -6.75 14.68 -1.23
C LEU A 180 -8.01 14.50 -2.08
N ALA A 181 -9.04 13.84 -1.56
CA ALA A 181 -10.30 13.64 -2.26
C ALA A 181 -10.99 14.98 -2.58
N PHE A 182 -11.03 15.90 -1.62
CA PHE A 182 -11.54 17.24 -1.87
C PHE A 182 -10.70 18.01 -2.90
N GLY A 183 -9.38 17.89 -2.83
CA GLY A 183 -8.47 18.51 -3.79
C GLY A 183 -8.66 17.95 -5.21
N ALA A 184 -8.85 16.64 -5.33
CA ALA A 184 -9.12 15.99 -6.61
C ALA A 184 -10.46 16.45 -7.18
N ALA A 185 -11.54 16.43 -6.40
CA ALA A 185 -12.86 16.91 -6.83
C ALA A 185 -12.83 18.39 -7.25
N ASP A 186 -12.06 19.24 -6.57
CA ASP A 186 -11.91 20.65 -6.97
C ASP A 186 -11.08 20.80 -8.25
N TYR A 187 -10.12 19.92 -8.47
CA TYR A 187 -9.20 20.00 -9.62
C TYR A 187 -9.80 19.37 -10.87
N PHE A 188 -10.35 18.18 -10.78
CA PHE A 188 -10.87 17.41 -11.91
C PHE A 188 -12.37 17.62 -12.13
N GLY A 189 -13.13 18.07 -11.15
CA GLY A 189 -14.58 18.25 -11.20
C GLY A 189 -15.35 17.04 -10.69
N GLU A 190 -16.60 16.87 -11.16
CA GLU A 190 -17.50 15.80 -10.70
C GLU A 190 -17.08 14.40 -11.18
N ASP A 191 -16.16 14.32 -12.13
CA ASP A 191 -15.65 13.07 -12.71
C ASP A 191 -14.35 12.60 -12.01
N ALA A 192 -14.03 13.12 -10.81
CA ALA A 192 -12.80 12.83 -10.07
C ALA A 192 -12.86 11.51 -9.29
#